data_76efa4b8b059b660e3114482bd2157c8
#
_entry.id   76efa4b8b059b660e3114482bd2157c8
#
_cell.length_a   1.000
_cell.length_b   1.000
_cell.length_c   1.000
_cell.angle_alpha   90.00
_cell.angle_beta   90.00
_cell.angle_gamma   90.00
#
_symmetry.space_group_name_H-M   'P 1'
#
loop_
_entity.id
_entity.type
_entity.pdbx_description
1 polymer ?
#
loop_
_entity_poly.entity_id
_entity_poly.type
_entity_poly.pdbx_seq_one_letter_code
_entity_poly.pdbx_strand_id
1 'polypeptide(L)'
;MHTRVLTFTGAKNIDDGVALAREKALPVLQQLNGYRGMSVSADRDGGVLGILSLWETEADRDASLAPLAEVRQEALDTVGGDLKVESFEELVEEIASPPTPGSALMVTRISMDPTKIDENLGFFKSEIVPRIKAAPGFRALRNMIDRKTGRGIVGSAWADQDAMKNAAAEAQARRDEGRARGVRFEEDSYREIVFADMR
;
A
#
# COMPACT_ATOMS: atom_id res chain seq x y z
N MET A 1 -12.31 1.45 -5.93
CA MET A 1 -12.13 0.30 -5.02
C MET A 1 -11.84 0.78 -3.62
N HIS A 2 -11.96 -0.10 -2.61
CA HIS A 2 -11.66 0.22 -1.22
C HIS A 2 -10.54 -0.67 -0.71
N THR A 3 -9.73 -0.16 0.21
CA THR A 3 -8.55 -0.87 0.67
C THR A 3 -8.46 -0.89 2.20
N ARG A 4 -7.86 -1.94 2.73
CA ARG A 4 -7.38 -1.99 4.11
C ARG A 4 -5.90 -2.26 4.10
N VAL A 5 -5.17 -1.44 4.84
CA VAL A 5 -3.73 -1.56 5.01
C VAL A 5 -3.44 -1.85 6.48
N LEU A 6 -2.76 -2.95 6.73
CA LEU A 6 -2.19 -3.30 8.01
C LEU A 6 -0.69 -3.05 7.94
N THR A 7 -0.14 -2.32 8.90
CA THR A 7 1.30 -2.08 8.99
C THR A 7 1.77 -2.43 10.39
N PHE A 8 2.62 -3.44 10.48
CA PHE A 8 3.38 -3.74 11.69
C PHE A 8 4.71 -2.99 11.64
N THR A 9 5.07 -2.34 12.73
CA THR A 9 6.36 -1.68 12.92
C THR A 9 7.04 -2.24 14.16
N GLY A 10 8.37 -2.38 14.13
CA GLY A 10 9.11 -3.12 15.16
C GLY A 10 8.83 -4.63 15.14
N ALA A 11 8.41 -5.14 13.99
CA ALA A 11 8.15 -6.56 13.76
C ALA A 11 9.42 -7.39 13.95
N LYS A 12 9.31 -8.49 14.70
CA LYS A 12 10.45 -9.39 15.01
C LYS A 12 10.41 -10.67 14.17
N ASN A 13 9.21 -11.16 13.89
CA ASN A 13 8.98 -12.44 13.21
C ASN A 13 8.22 -12.21 11.90
N ILE A 14 8.86 -11.48 10.96
CA ILE A 14 8.23 -11.07 9.69
C ILE A 14 7.84 -12.29 8.85
N ASP A 15 8.70 -13.29 8.73
CA ASP A 15 8.45 -14.46 7.87
C ASP A 15 7.31 -15.33 8.41
N ASP A 16 7.15 -15.44 9.73
CA ASP A 16 5.98 -16.09 10.36
C ASP A 16 4.70 -15.30 10.08
N GLY A 17 4.78 -13.96 10.10
CA GLY A 17 3.67 -13.08 9.71
C GLY A 17 3.27 -13.24 8.24
N VAL A 18 4.23 -13.41 7.34
CA VAL A 18 3.99 -13.70 5.92
C VAL A 18 3.31 -15.07 5.75
N ALA A 19 3.80 -16.09 6.46
CA ALA A 19 3.21 -17.43 6.44
C ALA A 19 1.75 -17.39 6.95
N LEU A 20 1.50 -16.72 8.07
CA LEU A 20 0.18 -16.56 8.65
C LEU A 20 -0.79 -15.82 7.69
N ALA A 21 -0.33 -14.76 7.05
CA ALA A 21 -1.13 -14.04 6.05
C ALA A 21 -1.52 -14.95 4.88
N ARG A 22 -0.59 -15.76 4.37
CA ARG A 22 -0.84 -16.67 3.24
C ARG A 22 -1.68 -17.88 3.64
N GLU A 23 -1.41 -18.50 4.80
CA GLU A 23 -1.97 -19.79 5.16
C GLU A 23 -3.28 -19.68 5.94
N LYS A 24 -3.48 -18.59 6.68
CA LYS A 24 -4.68 -18.39 7.49
C LYS A 24 -5.56 -17.22 7.01
N ALA A 25 -4.97 -16.03 6.75
CA ALA A 25 -5.78 -14.89 6.35
C ALA A 25 -6.35 -15.03 4.94
N LEU A 26 -5.52 -15.42 3.97
CA LEU A 26 -5.94 -15.53 2.57
C LEU A 26 -7.14 -16.47 2.34
N PRO A 27 -7.20 -17.70 2.88
CA PRO A 27 -8.35 -18.57 2.71
C PRO A 27 -9.67 -17.98 3.25
N VAL A 28 -9.60 -17.21 4.33
CA VAL A 28 -10.76 -16.48 4.87
C VAL A 28 -11.15 -15.36 3.94
N LEU A 29 -10.19 -14.52 3.53
CA LEU A 29 -10.41 -13.40 2.62
C LEU A 29 -11.08 -13.83 1.32
N GLN A 30 -10.63 -14.95 0.74
CA GLN A 30 -11.12 -15.46 -0.54
C GLN A 30 -12.59 -15.89 -0.51
N GLN A 31 -13.15 -16.12 0.67
CA GLN A 31 -14.56 -16.49 0.87
C GLN A 31 -15.47 -15.28 1.13
N LEU A 32 -14.88 -14.09 1.35
CA LEU A 32 -15.66 -12.90 1.66
C LEU A 32 -16.13 -12.19 0.39
N ASN A 33 -17.34 -11.64 0.46
CA ASN A 33 -17.90 -10.86 -0.63
C ASN A 33 -17.01 -9.65 -0.94
N GLY A 34 -16.91 -9.33 -2.22
CA GLY A 34 -16.19 -8.14 -2.68
C GLY A 34 -14.68 -8.20 -2.55
N TYR A 35 -14.07 -9.32 -2.10
CA TYR A 35 -12.61 -9.48 -2.07
C TYR A 35 -12.03 -9.44 -3.49
N ARG A 36 -10.99 -8.63 -3.70
CA ARG A 36 -10.33 -8.41 -5.01
C ARG A 36 -8.83 -8.72 -5.00
N GLY A 37 -8.24 -8.91 -3.85
CA GLY A 37 -6.84 -9.30 -3.77
C GLY A 37 -6.16 -8.91 -2.47
N MET A 38 -4.97 -9.51 -2.28
CA MET A 38 -4.09 -9.22 -1.16
C MET A 38 -2.64 -9.17 -1.63
N SER A 39 -1.87 -8.23 -1.09
CA SER A 39 -0.40 -8.26 -1.19
C SER A 39 0.24 -8.09 0.17
N VAL A 40 1.39 -8.74 0.34
CA VAL A 40 2.22 -8.65 1.54
C VAL A 40 3.59 -8.11 1.14
N SER A 41 4.05 -7.11 1.87
CA SER A 41 5.35 -6.49 1.67
C SER A 41 6.15 -6.45 2.96
N ALA A 42 7.47 -6.56 2.87
CA ALA A 42 8.34 -6.60 4.03
C ALA A 42 9.57 -5.71 3.84
N ASP A 43 9.97 -5.06 4.93
CA ASP A 43 11.30 -4.53 5.16
C ASP A 43 11.86 -5.26 6.39
N ARG A 44 12.71 -6.24 6.15
CA ARG A 44 13.24 -7.08 7.23
C ARG A 44 14.22 -6.35 8.11
N ASP A 45 15.01 -5.46 7.53
CA ASP A 45 16.02 -4.68 8.26
C ASP A 45 15.36 -3.59 9.12
N GLY A 46 14.33 -2.93 8.58
CA GLY A 46 13.54 -1.92 9.28
C GLY A 46 12.45 -2.49 10.20
N GLY A 47 12.24 -3.81 10.20
CA GLY A 47 11.21 -4.45 11.02
C GLY A 47 9.78 -4.03 10.63
N VAL A 48 9.48 -3.95 9.32
CA VAL A 48 8.17 -3.54 8.82
C VAL A 48 7.53 -4.67 8.02
N LEU A 49 6.29 -5.03 8.39
CA LEU A 49 5.42 -5.91 7.60
C LEU A 49 4.17 -5.14 7.19
N GLY A 50 3.90 -5.08 5.89
CA GLY A 50 2.72 -4.43 5.33
C GLY A 50 1.80 -5.44 4.64
N ILE A 51 0.51 -5.37 4.91
CA ILE A 51 -0.51 -6.19 4.27
C ILE A 51 -1.55 -5.24 3.68
N LEU A 52 -1.77 -5.32 2.37
CA LEU A 52 -2.83 -4.62 1.66
C LEU A 52 -3.90 -5.62 1.24
N SER A 53 -5.17 -5.34 1.52
CA SER A 53 -6.32 -6.05 0.94
C SER A 53 -7.21 -5.10 0.16
N LEU A 54 -7.74 -5.60 -0.97
CA LEU A 54 -8.55 -4.88 -1.94
C LEU A 54 -9.99 -5.38 -1.91
N TRP A 55 -10.95 -4.44 -2.00
CA TRP A 55 -12.38 -4.70 -1.84
C TRP A 55 -13.19 -3.92 -2.87
N GLU A 56 -14.29 -4.51 -3.32
CA GLU A 56 -15.19 -3.86 -4.27
C GLU A 56 -15.87 -2.64 -3.65
N THR A 57 -16.39 -2.79 -2.43
CA THR A 57 -17.11 -1.73 -1.72
C THR A 57 -16.53 -1.45 -0.33
N GLU A 58 -16.86 -0.29 0.22
CA GLU A 58 -16.55 0.05 1.61
C GLU A 58 -17.21 -0.93 2.59
N ALA A 59 -18.45 -1.32 2.33
CA ALA A 59 -19.20 -2.25 3.15
C ALA A 59 -18.55 -3.65 3.20
N ASP A 60 -18.07 -4.16 2.07
CA ASP A 60 -17.36 -5.46 2.01
C ASP A 60 -16.05 -5.40 2.81
N ARG A 61 -15.28 -4.29 2.62
CA ARG A 61 -14.08 -4.04 3.41
C ARG A 61 -14.36 -4.06 4.91
N ASP A 62 -15.42 -3.38 5.34
CA ASP A 62 -15.74 -3.27 6.76
C ASP A 62 -16.31 -4.57 7.34
N ALA A 63 -17.10 -5.29 6.56
CA ALA A 63 -17.59 -6.62 6.93
C ALA A 63 -16.45 -7.64 7.15
N SER A 64 -15.28 -7.44 6.56
CA SER A 64 -14.11 -8.32 6.74
C SER A 64 -13.48 -8.26 8.13
N LEU A 65 -13.80 -7.26 8.94
CA LEU A 65 -13.16 -7.07 10.26
C LEU A 65 -13.44 -8.21 11.23
N ALA A 66 -14.68 -8.65 11.32
CA ALA A 66 -15.09 -9.69 12.27
C ALA A 66 -14.53 -11.08 11.90
N PRO A 67 -14.67 -11.58 10.64
CA PRO A 67 -14.11 -12.88 10.24
C PRO A 67 -12.58 -12.98 10.41
N LEU A 68 -11.86 -11.87 10.34
CA LEU A 68 -10.39 -11.83 10.46
C LEU A 68 -9.90 -11.47 11.87
N ALA A 69 -10.79 -11.34 12.85
CA ALA A 69 -10.41 -10.87 14.18
C ALA A 69 -9.39 -11.81 14.87
N GLU A 70 -9.64 -13.12 14.84
CA GLU A 70 -8.77 -14.13 15.44
C GLU A 70 -7.41 -14.19 14.73
N VAL A 71 -7.41 -14.21 13.40
CA VAL A 71 -6.16 -14.24 12.62
C VAL A 71 -5.34 -12.97 12.85
N ARG A 72 -6.01 -11.82 13.00
CA ARG A 72 -5.33 -10.55 13.30
C ARG A 72 -4.73 -10.54 14.71
N GLN A 73 -5.40 -11.13 15.71
CA GLN A 73 -4.86 -11.26 17.05
C GLN A 73 -3.65 -12.20 17.05
N GLU A 74 -3.75 -13.36 16.38
CA GLU A 74 -2.63 -14.27 16.22
C GLU A 74 -1.44 -13.61 15.50
N ALA A 75 -1.71 -12.75 14.50
CA ALA A 75 -0.65 -11.99 13.83
C ALA A 75 0.04 -11.01 14.78
N LEU A 76 -0.69 -10.32 15.66
CA LEU A 76 -0.13 -9.45 16.68
C LEU A 76 0.79 -10.23 17.65
N ASP A 77 0.33 -11.38 18.11
CA ASP A 77 1.08 -12.21 19.05
C ASP A 77 2.35 -12.82 18.42
N THR A 78 2.26 -13.19 17.13
CA THR A 78 3.34 -13.85 16.37
C THR A 78 4.37 -12.85 15.87
N VAL A 79 3.93 -11.80 15.17
CA VAL A 79 4.82 -10.84 14.51
C VAL A 79 5.53 -9.93 15.52
N GLY A 80 4.80 -9.55 16.57
CA GLY A 80 5.24 -8.56 17.55
C GLY A 80 5.25 -7.13 16.97
N GLY A 81 5.66 -6.18 17.82
CA GLY A 81 5.65 -4.76 17.47
C GLY A 81 4.26 -4.12 17.54
N ASP A 82 4.10 -2.98 16.88
CA ASP A 82 2.87 -2.19 16.88
C ASP A 82 2.12 -2.39 15.56
N LEU A 83 0.81 -2.63 15.63
CA LEU A 83 -0.07 -2.73 14.47
C LEU A 83 -0.86 -1.44 14.25
N LYS A 84 -0.74 -0.87 13.05
CA LYS A 84 -1.61 0.17 12.55
C LYS A 84 -2.54 -0.40 11.48
N VAL A 85 -3.85 -0.16 11.63
CA VAL A 85 -4.89 -0.55 10.66
C VAL A 85 -5.48 0.71 10.06
N GLU A 86 -5.44 0.82 8.73
CA GLU A 86 -5.93 1.97 8.00
C GLU A 86 -6.84 1.53 6.87
N SER A 87 -7.81 2.39 6.54
CA SER A 87 -8.77 2.14 5.47
C SER A 87 -8.83 3.33 4.53
N PHE A 88 -8.86 3.05 3.22
CA PHE A 88 -8.82 4.09 2.20
C PHE A 88 -9.77 3.76 1.04
N GLU A 89 -10.08 4.79 0.27
CA GLU A 89 -10.58 4.66 -1.11
C GLU A 89 -9.38 4.65 -2.06
N GLU A 90 -9.35 3.71 -2.99
CA GLU A 90 -8.35 3.70 -4.05
C GLU A 90 -8.79 4.63 -5.18
N LEU A 91 -8.03 5.69 -5.40
CA LEU A 91 -8.35 6.76 -6.35
C LEU A 91 -7.60 6.65 -7.67
N VAL A 92 -6.45 5.97 -7.66
CA VAL A 92 -5.66 5.65 -8.85
C VAL A 92 -5.12 4.24 -8.74
N GLU A 93 -5.26 3.49 -9.81
CA GLU A 93 -4.59 2.23 -10.05
C GLU A 93 -3.96 2.27 -11.45
N GLU A 94 -2.68 1.99 -11.54
CA GLU A 94 -1.93 1.84 -12.79
C GLU A 94 -1.09 0.59 -12.71
N ILE A 95 -1.28 -0.33 -13.64
CA ILE A 95 -0.55 -1.60 -13.71
C ILE A 95 0.04 -1.76 -15.10
N ALA A 96 1.36 -1.62 -15.21
CA ALA A 96 2.11 -1.93 -16.42
C ALA A 96 2.46 -3.42 -16.48
N SER A 97 2.85 -3.99 -15.35
CA SER A 97 2.95 -5.44 -15.14
C SER A 97 2.64 -5.77 -13.67
N PRO A 98 1.91 -6.86 -13.41
CA PRO A 98 1.60 -7.26 -12.05
C PRO A 98 2.86 -7.38 -11.20
N PRO A 99 2.88 -6.80 -9.98
CA PRO A 99 3.96 -7.03 -9.04
C PRO A 99 4.03 -8.50 -8.64
N THR A 100 5.23 -9.02 -8.58
CA THR A 100 5.51 -10.41 -8.18
C THR A 100 6.40 -10.42 -6.92
N PRO A 101 6.49 -11.52 -6.19
CA PRO A 101 7.50 -11.67 -5.16
C PRO A 101 8.90 -11.29 -5.69
N GLY A 102 9.64 -10.50 -4.90
CA GLY A 102 10.92 -9.89 -5.31
C GLY A 102 10.79 -8.50 -5.92
N SER A 103 9.58 -8.03 -6.28
CA SER A 103 9.39 -6.65 -6.72
C SER A 103 9.64 -5.68 -5.56
N ALA A 104 10.39 -4.60 -5.83
CA ALA A 104 10.59 -3.54 -4.85
C ALA A 104 9.34 -2.66 -4.74
N LEU A 105 9.04 -2.18 -3.53
CA LEU A 105 7.87 -1.35 -3.22
C LEU A 105 8.31 -0.10 -2.45
N MET A 106 8.04 1.06 -3.01
CA MET A 106 8.13 2.33 -2.30
C MET A 106 6.74 2.75 -1.81
N VAL A 107 6.63 3.00 -0.52
CA VAL A 107 5.40 3.44 0.15
C VAL A 107 5.61 4.83 0.70
N THR A 108 4.91 5.81 0.15
CA THR A 108 4.92 7.21 0.58
C THR A 108 3.62 7.54 1.27
N ARG A 109 3.68 7.97 2.52
CA ARG A 109 2.51 8.50 3.23
C ARG A 109 2.33 9.97 2.90
N ILE A 110 1.10 10.37 2.66
CA ILE A 110 0.74 11.74 2.31
C ILE A 110 -0.41 12.24 3.19
N SER A 111 -0.51 13.55 3.30
CA SER A 111 -1.71 14.20 3.84
C SER A 111 -1.96 15.54 3.16
N MET A 112 -3.23 15.93 3.07
CA MET A 112 -3.66 17.19 2.46
C MET A 112 -5.01 17.63 3.05
N ASP A 113 -5.40 18.86 2.76
CA ASP A 113 -6.76 19.31 3.06
C ASP A 113 -7.77 18.45 2.29
N PRO A 114 -8.78 17.85 2.97
CA PRO A 114 -9.80 17.04 2.31
C PRO A 114 -10.52 17.74 1.17
N THR A 115 -10.70 19.07 1.26
CA THR A 115 -11.36 19.87 0.21
C THR A 115 -10.53 20.00 -1.06
N LYS A 116 -9.23 19.66 -1.01
CA LYS A 116 -8.28 19.75 -2.12
C LYS A 116 -8.00 18.40 -2.78
N ILE A 117 -8.62 17.32 -2.32
CA ILE A 117 -8.34 15.97 -2.81
C ILE A 117 -8.58 15.88 -4.31
N ASP A 118 -9.74 16.31 -4.82
CA ASP A 118 -10.08 16.13 -6.24
C ASP A 118 -9.22 17.02 -7.17
N GLU A 119 -8.86 18.23 -6.73
CA GLU A 119 -7.94 19.10 -7.46
C GLU A 119 -6.54 18.44 -7.55
N ASN A 120 -6.01 17.97 -6.42
CA ASN A 120 -4.71 17.31 -6.37
C ASN A 120 -4.70 15.98 -7.12
N LEU A 121 -5.81 15.23 -7.07
CA LEU A 121 -5.99 13.99 -7.83
C LEU A 121 -5.95 14.23 -9.34
N GLY A 122 -6.61 15.29 -9.81
CA GLY A 122 -6.56 15.71 -11.21
C GLY A 122 -5.11 15.96 -11.67
N PHE A 123 -4.39 16.78 -10.92
CA PHE A 123 -2.97 17.07 -11.18
C PHE A 123 -2.11 15.79 -11.10
N PHE A 124 -2.31 14.97 -10.10
CA PHE A 124 -1.57 13.71 -9.94
C PHE A 124 -1.75 12.81 -11.16
N LYS A 125 -2.98 12.66 -11.66
CA LYS A 125 -3.29 11.83 -12.83
C LYS A 125 -2.72 12.39 -14.12
N SER A 126 -2.81 13.71 -14.35
CA SER A 126 -2.38 14.31 -15.62
C SER A 126 -0.87 14.54 -15.70
N GLU A 127 -0.23 14.89 -14.60
CA GLU A 127 1.17 15.35 -14.61
C GLU A 127 2.14 14.37 -13.95
N ILE A 128 1.75 13.73 -12.85
CA ILE A 128 2.68 12.92 -12.06
C ILE A 128 2.69 11.46 -12.49
N VAL A 129 1.50 10.86 -12.66
CA VAL A 129 1.37 9.46 -13.06
C VAL A 129 2.11 9.13 -14.38
N PRO A 130 2.01 9.93 -15.45
CA PRO A 130 2.74 9.65 -16.70
C PRO A 130 4.27 9.62 -16.49
N ARG A 131 4.80 10.51 -15.66
CA ARG A 131 6.24 10.56 -15.35
C ARG A 131 6.71 9.36 -14.54
N ILE A 132 5.90 8.89 -13.59
CA ILE A 132 6.20 7.66 -12.82
C ILE A 132 6.18 6.45 -13.75
N LYS A 133 5.16 6.34 -14.61
CA LYS A 133 5.01 5.22 -15.56
C LYS A 133 6.13 5.14 -16.59
N ALA A 134 6.71 6.29 -16.98
CA ALA A 134 7.81 6.35 -17.94
C ALA A 134 9.16 5.92 -17.34
N ALA A 135 9.28 5.85 -16.01
CA ALA A 135 10.53 5.48 -15.36
C ALA A 135 10.86 4.00 -15.58
N PRO A 136 12.14 3.66 -15.86
CA PRO A 136 12.56 2.28 -16.08
C PRO A 136 12.21 1.37 -14.90
N GLY A 137 11.71 0.18 -15.19
CA GLY A 137 11.36 -0.80 -14.17
C GLY A 137 10.03 -0.57 -13.44
N PHE A 138 9.24 0.44 -13.86
CA PHE A 138 7.89 0.64 -13.31
C PHE A 138 7.01 -0.61 -13.53
N ARG A 139 6.31 -1.05 -12.47
CA ARG A 139 5.34 -2.15 -12.51
C ARG A 139 3.93 -1.71 -12.21
N ALA A 140 3.71 -1.06 -11.08
CA ALA A 140 2.39 -0.64 -10.65
C ALA A 140 2.43 0.58 -9.75
N LEU A 141 1.30 1.31 -9.70
CA LEU A 141 1.07 2.45 -8.83
C LEU A 141 -0.34 2.36 -8.26
N ARG A 142 -0.48 2.61 -6.96
CA ARG A 142 -1.77 2.83 -6.28
C ARG A 142 -1.72 4.12 -5.48
N ASN A 143 -2.76 4.93 -5.61
CA ASN A 143 -2.99 6.08 -4.74
C ASN A 143 -4.29 5.82 -3.97
N MET A 144 -4.17 5.79 -2.65
CA MET A 144 -5.24 5.45 -1.71
C MET A 144 -5.37 6.56 -0.70
N ILE A 145 -6.58 7.12 -0.54
CA ILE A 145 -6.84 8.28 0.33
C ILE A 145 -8.09 8.04 1.19
N ASP A 146 -8.01 8.38 2.44
CA ASP A 146 -9.19 8.60 3.28
C ASP A 146 -9.73 10.01 3.03
N ARG A 147 -10.85 10.10 2.34
CA ARG A 147 -11.46 11.38 1.96
C ARG A 147 -11.92 12.23 3.16
N LYS A 148 -12.13 11.61 4.33
CA LYS A 148 -12.58 12.35 5.52
C LYS A 148 -11.42 13.10 6.17
N THR A 149 -10.23 12.50 6.16
CA THR A 149 -9.06 13.06 6.86
C THR A 149 -8.03 13.66 5.94
N GLY A 150 -8.08 13.38 4.63
CA GLY A 150 -7.06 13.77 3.66
C GLY A 150 -5.74 13.00 3.79
N ARG A 151 -5.69 11.99 4.66
CA ARG A 151 -4.54 11.09 4.78
C ARG A 151 -4.55 10.04 3.69
N GLY A 152 -3.37 9.67 3.21
CA GLY A 152 -3.28 8.68 2.16
C GLY A 152 -1.93 8.00 2.06
N ILE A 153 -1.89 7.05 1.14
CA ILE A 153 -0.69 6.29 0.79
C ILE A 153 -0.58 6.24 -0.72
N VAL A 154 0.62 6.54 -1.22
CA VAL A 154 1.02 6.25 -2.60
C VAL A 154 1.99 5.07 -2.55
N GLY A 155 1.60 3.94 -3.10
CA GLY A 155 2.44 2.77 -3.27
C GLY A 155 2.89 2.65 -4.73
N SER A 156 4.19 2.54 -5.00
CA SER A 156 4.72 2.26 -6.34
C SER A 156 5.62 1.03 -6.31
N ALA A 157 5.33 0.08 -7.21
CA ALA A 157 6.08 -1.16 -7.35
C ALA A 157 7.01 -1.09 -8.56
N TRP A 158 8.20 -1.65 -8.41
CA TRP A 158 9.31 -1.59 -9.34
C TRP A 158 9.89 -2.98 -9.60
N ALA A 159 10.56 -3.16 -10.71
CA ALA A 159 11.15 -4.44 -11.09
C ALA A 159 12.10 -4.98 -10.01
N ASP A 160 12.92 -4.09 -9.45
CA ASP A 160 13.92 -4.38 -8.44
C ASP A 160 14.24 -3.13 -7.60
N GLN A 161 15.14 -3.29 -6.63
CA GLN A 161 15.55 -2.20 -5.74
C GLN A 161 16.31 -1.07 -6.46
N ASP A 162 17.06 -1.37 -7.51
CA ASP A 162 17.81 -0.35 -8.24
C ASP A 162 16.88 0.56 -9.04
N ALA A 163 15.89 -0.01 -9.72
CA ALA A 163 14.83 0.73 -10.39
C ALA A 163 14.07 1.62 -9.38
N MET A 164 13.73 1.08 -8.21
CA MET A 164 13.06 1.84 -7.15
C MET A 164 13.93 2.99 -6.62
N LYS A 165 15.22 2.77 -6.35
CA LYS A 165 16.14 3.80 -5.88
C LYS A 165 16.32 4.94 -6.90
N ASN A 166 16.44 4.59 -8.18
CA ASN A 166 16.52 5.58 -9.26
C ASN A 166 15.24 6.43 -9.32
N ALA A 167 14.06 5.79 -9.24
CA ALA A 167 12.78 6.49 -9.21
C ALA A 167 12.63 7.38 -7.97
N ALA A 168 13.12 6.94 -6.80
CA ALA A 168 13.11 7.72 -5.57
C ALA A 168 14.01 8.97 -5.67
N ALA A 169 15.18 8.86 -6.30
CA ALA A 169 16.07 10.00 -6.55
C ALA A 169 15.39 11.07 -7.41
N GLU A 170 14.57 10.68 -8.38
CA GLU A 170 13.82 11.62 -9.23
C GLU A 170 12.53 12.14 -8.56
N ALA A 171 12.10 11.55 -7.45
CA ALA A 171 10.84 11.89 -6.82
C ALA A 171 10.82 13.30 -6.20
N GLN A 172 11.99 13.88 -5.87
CA GLN A 172 12.07 15.15 -5.15
C GLN A 172 11.35 16.28 -5.90
N ALA A 173 11.61 16.44 -7.20
CA ALA A 173 10.96 17.48 -8.00
C ALA A 173 9.43 17.30 -8.02
N ARG A 174 8.95 16.07 -8.17
CA ARG A 174 7.50 15.75 -8.15
C ARG A 174 6.87 16.06 -6.79
N ARG A 175 7.61 15.85 -5.70
CA ARG A 175 7.16 16.19 -4.34
C ARG A 175 7.10 17.69 -4.10
N ASP A 176 8.04 18.44 -4.65
CA ASP A 176 8.04 19.90 -4.53
C ASP A 176 6.82 20.52 -5.24
N GLU A 177 6.43 19.98 -6.40
CA GLU A 177 5.19 20.34 -7.08
C GLU A 177 3.94 20.01 -6.21
N GLY A 178 3.92 18.83 -5.57
CA GLY A 178 2.86 18.45 -4.63
C GLY A 178 2.82 19.35 -3.39
N ARG A 179 3.97 19.68 -2.80
CA ARG A 179 4.05 20.60 -1.65
C ARG A 179 3.51 21.99 -1.99
N ALA A 180 3.81 22.49 -3.17
CA ALA A 180 3.27 23.77 -3.64
C ALA A 180 1.73 23.77 -3.74
N ARG A 181 1.11 22.61 -3.81
CA ARG A 181 -0.34 22.38 -3.82
C ARG A 181 -0.92 21.98 -2.45
N GLY A 182 -0.12 22.05 -1.39
CA GLY A 182 -0.53 21.74 -0.03
C GLY A 182 -0.49 20.27 0.34
N VAL A 183 0.13 19.40 -0.49
CA VAL A 183 0.37 18.01 -0.13
C VAL A 183 1.59 17.93 0.80
N ARG A 184 1.42 17.26 1.93
CA ARG A 184 2.51 16.94 2.85
C ARG A 184 2.95 15.52 2.59
N PHE A 185 4.27 15.30 2.56
CA PHE A 185 4.88 14.00 2.40
C PHE A 185 5.58 13.64 3.70
N GLU A 186 5.29 12.44 4.20
CA GLU A 186 6.01 11.82 5.31
C GLU A 186 7.21 11.03 4.75
N GLU A 187 7.97 10.37 5.63
CA GLU A 187 9.09 9.55 5.24
C GLU A 187 8.65 8.34 4.41
N ASP A 188 9.47 7.99 3.41
CA ASP A 188 9.23 6.80 2.59
C ASP A 188 9.61 5.54 3.35
N SER A 189 8.85 4.48 3.10
CA SER A 189 9.17 3.12 3.49
C SER A 189 9.50 2.30 2.24
N TYR A 190 10.67 1.68 2.23
CA TYR A 190 11.15 0.83 1.15
C TYR A 190 11.00 -0.63 1.55
N ARG A 191 10.33 -1.42 0.74
CA ARG A 191 9.96 -2.80 1.06
C ARG A 191 10.15 -3.69 -0.15
N GLU A 192 10.10 -4.99 0.06
CA GLU A 192 9.97 -6.00 -0.98
C GLU A 192 8.54 -6.58 -0.95
N ILE A 193 7.93 -6.80 -2.10
CA ILE A 193 6.70 -7.59 -2.20
C ILE A 193 7.09 -9.06 -2.04
N VAL A 194 6.60 -9.69 -0.98
CA VAL A 194 6.94 -11.08 -0.65
C VAL A 194 5.82 -12.06 -1.00
N PHE A 195 4.62 -11.54 -1.18
CA PHE A 195 3.44 -12.31 -1.60
C PHE A 195 2.42 -11.42 -2.29
N ALA A 196 1.72 -11.93 -3.31
CA ALA A 196 0.59 -11.28 -3.94
C ALA A 196 -0.42 -12.31 -4.46
N ASP A 197 -1.72 -12.09 -4.17
CA ASP A 197 -2.89 -12.75 -4.74
C ASP A 197 -3.82 -11.65 -5.25
N MET A 198 -3.71 -11.31 -6.53
CA MET A 198 -4.52 -10.25 -7.16
C MET A 198 -5.48 -10.88 -8.18
N ARG A 199 -6.76 -10.46 -8.15
CA ARG A 199 -7.85 -11.00 -8.96
C ARG A 199 -8.39 -9.96 -9.92
#